data_9e84637e77662d35f2d70a9747c1eadb
#
_entry.id   9e84637e77662d35f2d70a9747c1eadb
#
_cell.length_a   1.000
_cell.length_b   1.000
_cell.length_c   1.000
_cell.angle_alpha   90.00
_cell.angle_beta   90.00
_cell.angle_gamma   90.00
#
_symmetry.space_group_name_H-M   'P 1'
#
loop_
_entity.id
_entity.type
_entity.pdbx_description
1 polymer ?
#
loop_
_entity_poly.entity_id
_entity_poly.type
_entity_poly.pdbx_seq_one_letter_code
_entity_poly.pdbx_strand_id
1 'polypeptide(L)'
;MAKKNLIVGQSGGPTAVINSSLYGVVSEGLTHPDTIEHVYGMVNGIEGFLNDRILDFEEALPGDKLKGLTHTPGAYLGSCRYKLPESLEDPVYPALFKKFEELNIGWFFYIGGNDSMDTVSKLSRYAASIGSPIRVIGEPKTIDNDLVHTDHTPGFGSAAKYVASTVREITTDANVYEKRSVTIIEIMGRHAGWLTAASALARKYDGDNPLFIYLPEVAFDQDVFLKDLEKAFEKNCNLIVCVSEGIHDADGTFICEYDSSVGTDTFGHKMLAGCGKYLENLVRSRLGVKARSVELNVSQRCSSTLISATDQQEAIAAGRFGVQAALDGETGKMVSFIRQTDSEGNYQMVCGLEDVNAICNEEKTVPLTWITSDGHDVTEDFIRYARPLIQGNIEVPLGEDGLPKFVYRK
;
A
#
# COMPACT_ATOMS: atom_id res chain seq x y z
N MET A 1 1.89 32.86 19.66
CA MET A 1 2.52 31.72 20.36
C MET A 1 3.95 31.60 19.89
N ALA A 2 4.86 31.00 20.67
CA ALA A 2 6.19 30.70 20.15
C ALA A 2 6.06 29.67 19.02
N LYS A 3 6.82 29.85 17.93
CA LYS A 3 6.86 28.88 16.82
C LYS A 3 7.38 27.54 17.33
N LYS A 4 6.94 26.47 16.70
CA LYS A 4 7.41 25.10 16.94
C LYS A 4 7.73 24.42 15.62
N ASN A 5 8.37 23.25 15.67
CA ASN A 5 8.78 22.51 14.52
C ASN A 5 7.80 21.35 14.24
N LEU A 6 7.66 21.02 12.96
CA LEU A 6 6.95 19.84 12.49
C LEU A 6 7.95 18.75 12.15
N ILE A 7 7.66 17.49 12.50
CA ILE A 7 8.46 16.35 12.08
C ILE A 7 7.59 15.26 11.47
N VAL A 8 8.06 14.68 10.35
CA VAL A 8 7.38 13.58 9.65
C VAL A 8 8.30 12.39 9.42
N GLY A 9 7.77 11.18 9.57
CA GLY A 9 8.48 9.94 9.29
C GLY A 9 7.71 9.02 8.36
N GLN A 10 8.44 8.11 7.70
CA GLN A 10 7.90 7.06 6.84
C GLN A 10 8.25 5.69 7.42
N SER A 11 7.32 4.73 7.34
CA SER A 11 7.44 3.43 7.98
C SER A 11 6.79 2.31 7.15
N GLY A 12 7.29 1.09 7.32
CA GLY A 12 6.79 -0.10 6.65
C GLY A 12 7.21 -0.22 5.19
N GLY A 13 6.51 -1.06 4.42
CA GLY A 13 6.75 -1.23 2.98
C GLY A 13 6.47 0.05 2.21
N PRO A 14 7.30 0.44 1.23
CA PRO A 14 7.07 1.64 0.43
C PRO A 14 5.93 1.43 -0.58
N THR A 15 5.42 2.54 -1.15
CA THR A 15 4.47 2.55 -2.26
C THR A 15 4.92 3.55 -3.33
N ALA A 16 4.27 3.52 -4.48
CA ALA A 16 4.55 4.49 -5.54
C ALA A 16 4.19 5.94 -5.15
N VAL A 17 3.26 6.12 -4.19
CA VAL A 17 2.77 7.44 -3.76
C VAL A 17 3.07 7.79 -2.29
N ILE A 18 3.88 7.00 -1.58
CA ILE A 18 4.24 7.32 -0.18
C ILE A 18 4.92 8.69 -0.07
N ASN A 19 5.69 9.07 -1.08
CA ASN A 19 6.32 10.40 -1.13
C ASN A 19 5.33 11.50 -1.55
N SER A 20 4.20 11.16 -2.16
CA SER A 20 3.12 12.13 -2.41
C SER A 20 2.43 12.53 -1.10
N SER A 21 2.19 11.57 -0.18
CA SER A 21 1.75 11.87 1.19
C SER A 21 2.78 12.74 1.92
N LEU A 22 4.06 12.38 1.83
CA LEU A 22 5.16 13.18 2.39
C LEU A 22 5.18 14.61 1.83
N TYR A 23 5.03 14.75 0.51
CA TYR A 23 4.92 16.06 -0.14
C TYR A 23 3.72 16.85 0.40
N GLY A 24 2.58 16.19 0.62
CA GLY A 24 1.40 16.80 1.23
C GLY A 24 1.71 17.42 2.60
N VAL A 25 2.30 16.62 3.51
CA VAL A 25 2.68 17.07 4.85
C VAL A 25 3.69 18.22 4.79
N VAL A 26 4.77 18.05 4.03
CA VAL A 26 5.86 19.04 3.98
C VAL A 26 5.39 20.34 3.32
N SER A 27 4.72 20.25 2.16
CA SER A 27 4.25 21.43 1.45
C SER A 27 3.26 22.25 2.26
N GLU A 28 2.35 21.59 2.97
CA GLU A 28 1.39 22.27 3.83
C GLU A 28 2.08 22.89 5.04
N GLY A 29 3.00 22.15 5.71
CA GLY A 29 3.78 22.70 6.83
C GLY A 29 4.52 23.98 6.49
N LEU A 30 5.12 24.05 5.31
CA LEU A 30 5.85 25.23 4.83
C LEU A 30 4.95 26.43 4.50
N THR A 31 3.62 26.25 4.37
CA THR A 31 2.68 27.37 4.16
C THR A 31 2.30 28.09 5.45
N HIS A 32 2.75 27.60 6.62
CA HIS A 32 2.45 28.16 7.94
C HIS A 32 3.67 28.76 8.66
N PRO A 33 4.47 29.66 8.05
CA PRO A 33 5.73 30.14 8.61
C PRO A 33 5.57 30.96 9.90
N ASP A 34 4.36 31.43 10.21
CA ASP A 34 4.07 32.15 11.45
C ASP A 34 3.89 31.20 12.64
N THR A 35 3.66 29.91 12.40
CA THR A 35 3.37 28.88 13.42
C THR A 35 4.46 27.81 13.42
N ILE A 36 4.88 27.34 12.26
CA ILE A 36 5.90 26.31 12.05
C ILE A 36 7.22 27.00 11.67
N GLU A 37 8.29 26.69 12.42
CA GLU A 37 9.62 27.26 12.19
C GLU A 37 10.42 26.43 11.19
N HIS A 38 10.46 25.10 11.41
CA HIS A 38 11.12 24.12 10.53
C HIS A 38 10.25 22.91 10.27
N VAL A 39 10.42 22.30 9.09
CA VAL A 39 9.79 21.03 8.72
C VAL A 39 10.86 19.96 8.59
N TYR A 40 10.92 19.07 9.59
CA TYR A 40 11.92 18.00 9.67
C TYR A 40 11.40 16.67 9.12
N GLY A 41 12.33 15.86 8.62
CA GLY A 41 12.11 14.47 8.25
C GLY A 41 12.90 13.52 9.15
N MET A 42 12.25 12.47 9.66
CA MET A 42 12.92 11.36 10.36
C MET A 42 13.53 10.40 9.34
N VAL A 43 14.84 10.36 9.27
CA VAL A 43 15.57 9.46 8.38
C VAL A 43 15.56 8.04 8.96
N ASN A 44 14.92 7.10 8.26
CA ASN A 44 14.64 5.74 8.71
C ASN A 44 13.72 5.67 9.97
N GLY A 45 12.68 6.50 9.99
CA GLY A 45 11.60 6.45 10.98
C GLY A 45 12.08 6.60 12.43
N ILE A 46 11.37 5.96 13.35
CA ILE A 46 11.66 6.02 14.80
C ILE A 46 13.08 5.54 15.12
N GLU A 47 13.55 4.46 14.50
CA GLU A 47 14.90 3.92 14.71
C GLU A 47 15.97 4.96 14.34
N GLY A 48 15.81 5.61 13.20
CA GLY A 48 16.72 6.66 12.77
C GLY A 48 16.66 7.89 13.65
N PHE A 49 15.47 8.28 14.09
CA PHE A 49 15.28 9.42 14.98
C PHE A 49 15.94 9.21 16.34
N LEU A 50 15.85 8.01 16.91
CA LEU A 50 16.56 7.65 18.14
C LEU A 50 18.10 7.80 17.99
N ASN A 51 18.62 7.67 16.78
CA ASN A 51 20.04 7.82 16.44
C ASN A 51 20.38 9.18 15.79
N ASP A 52 19.61 10.23 16.08
CA ASP A 52 19.81 11.62 15.62
C ASP A 52 19.83 11.79 14.09
N ARG A 53 19.21 10.86 13.35
CA ARG A 53 19.12 10.94 11.89
C ARG A 53 17.87 11.70 11.47
N ILE A 54 18.04 13.00 11.31
CA ILE A 54 17.00 13.92 10.83
C ILE A 54 17.52 14.71 9.63
N LEU A 55 16.60 15.28 8.85
CA LEU A 55 16.92 16.27 7.83
C LEU A 55 15.94 17.43 7.92
N ASP A 56 16.37 18.61 7.49
CA ASP A 56 15.53 19.77 7.27
C ASP A 56 15.12 19.83 5.80
N PHE A 57 13.82 19.91 5.52
CA PHE A 57 13.31 19.92 4.14
C PHE A 57 13.60 21.20 3.37
N GLU A 58 13.72 22.33 4.07
CA GLU A 58 14.08 23.60 3.42
C GLU A 58 15.51 23.57 2.86
N GLU A 59 16.40 22.83 3.52
CA GLU A 59 17.78 22.62 3.06
C GLU A 59 17.88 21.47 2.04
N ALA A 60 17.19 20.34 2.33
CA ALA A 60 17.33 19.11 1.54
C ALA A 60 16.65 19.22 0.16
N LEU A 61 15.44 19.79 0.09
CA LEU A 61 14.64 19.92 -1.12
C LEU A 61 14.06 21.35 -1.27
N PRO A 62 14.90 22.36 -1.45
CA PRO A 62 14.45 23.75 -1.55
C PRO A 62 13.62 24.00 -2.81
N GLY A 63 12.54 24.77 -2.66
CA GLY A 63 11.70 25.27 -3.75
C GLY A 63 11.08 24.14 -4.57
N ASP A 64 11.19 24.24 -5.89
CA ASP A 64 10.58 23.29 -6.84
C ASP A 64 11.11 21.86 -6.74
N LYS A 65 12.27 21.64 -6.10
CA LYS A 65 12.79 20.28 -5.90
C LYS A 65 11.87 19.42 -5.04
N LEU A 66 11.14 20.03 -4.09
CA LEU A 66 10.19 19.32 -3.24
C LEU A 66 9.12 18.61 -4.07
N LYS A 67 8.64 19.22 -5.16
CA LYS A 67 7.66 18.62 -6.06
C LYS A 67 8.16 17.31 -6.69
N GLY A 68 9.47 17.11 -6.79
CA GLY A 68 10.06 15.86 -7.26
C GLY A 68 9.66 14.63 -6.44
N LEU A 69 9.24 14.80 -5.18
CA LEU A 69 8.71 13.71 -4.35
C LEU A 69 7.45 13.07 -4.97
N THR A 70 6.60 13.83 -5.63
CA THR A 70 5.30 13.37 -6.12
C THR A 70 5.37 12.28 -7.18
N HIS A 71 6.50 12.12 -7.85
CA HIS A 71 6.72 11.08 -8.86
C HIS A 71 7.92 10.16 -8.54
N THR A 72 8.58 10.37 -7.40
CA THR A 72 9.65 9.49 -6.91
C THR A 72 9.06 8.34 -6.11
N PRO A 73 9.17 7.08 -6.55
CA PRO A 73 8.67 5.92 -5.79
C PRO A 73 9.59 5.60 -4.61
N GLY A 74 9.09 4.76 -3.72
CA GLY A 74 9.83 4.38 -2.52
C GLY A 74 9.76 5.45 -1.43
N ALA A 75 10.36 5.19 -0.27
CA ALA A 75 10.35 6.11 0.86
C ALA A 75 11.59 7.02 0.81
N TYR A 76 11.40 8.29 0.50
CA TYR A 76 12.49 9.28 0.41
C TYR A 76 13.27 9.40 1.74
N LEU A 77 12.56 9.40 2.86
CA LEU A 77 13.17 9.42 4.18
C LEU A 77 13.81 8.07 4.58
N GLY A 78 13.63 7.03 3.77
CA GLY A 78 13.88 5.66 4.19
C GLY A 78 12.75 5.15 5.08
N SER A 79 12.85 3.88 5.49
CA SER A 79 11.84 3.23 6.31
C SER A 79 12.50 2.47 7.45
N CYS A 80 11.71 2.10 8.46
CA CYS A 80 12.10 1.16 9.50
C CYS A 80 10.94 0.21 9.82
N ARG A 81 11.25 -0.87 10.53
CA ARG A 81 10.28 -1.82 11.09
C ARG A 81 10.46 -1.90 12.60
N TYR A 82 10.52 -0.76 13.25
CA TYR A 82 10.69 -0.66 14.70
C TYR A 82 9.32 -0.69 15.37
N LYS A 83 9.10 -1.66 16.25
CA LYS A 83 7.91 -1.74 17.10
C LYS A 83 8.22 -1.13 18.47
N LEU A 84 7.44 -0.13 18.85
CA LEU A 84 7.49 0.42 20.20
C LEU A 84 7.01 -0.63 21.22
N PRO A 85 7.66 -0.74 22.40
CA PRO A 85 7.20 -1.62 23.47
C PRO A 85 5.75 -1.35 23.89
N GLU A 86 5.06 -2.40 24.36
CA GLU A 86 3.67 -2.27 24.84
C GLU A 86 3.57 -1.47 26.13
N SER A 87 4.56 -1.60 27.03
CA SER A 87 4.58 -0.84 28.28
C SER A 87 5.04 0.59 28.00
N LEU A 88 4.19 1.55 28.35
CA LEU A 88 4.53 2.98 28.30
C LEU A 88 5.57 3.40 29.33
N GLU A 89 5.97 2.51 30.24
CA GLU A 89 7.06 2.74 31.22
C GLU A 89 8.45 2.47 30.62
N ASP A 90 8.50 1.91 29.40
CA ASP A 90 9.77 1.61 28.73
C ASP A 90 10.59 2.90 28.51
N PRO A 91 11.91 2.87 28.74
CA PRO A 91 12.80 4.04 28.63
C PRO A 91 12.86 4.65 27.22
N VAL A 92 12.40 3.95 26.21
CA VAL A 92 12.35 4.50 24.84
C VAL A 92 11.39 5.69 24.73
N TYR A 93 10.28 5.68 25.46
CA TYR A 93 9.30 6.78 25.42
C TYR A 93 9.84 8.09 25.96
N PRO A 94 10.38 8.16 27.20
CA PRO A 94 11.00 9.40 27.68
C PRO A 94 12.20 9.80 26.81
N ALA A 95 12.95 8.87 26.22
CA ALA A 95 14.05 9.20 25.31
C ALA A 95 13.56 9.89 24.03
N LEU A 96 12.46 9.38 23.43
CA LEU A 96 11.84 10.01 22.26
C LEU A 96 11.29 11.40 22.58
N PHE A 97 10.58 11.55 23.70
CA PHE A 97 9.95 12.82 24.06
C PHE A 97 10.98 13.88 24.48
N LYS A 98 12.09 13.47 25.07
CA LYS A 98 13.24 14.36 25.30
C LYS A 98 13.78 14.93 23.99
N LYS A 99 13.95 14.08 22.95
CA LYS A 99 14.39 14.54 21.62
C LYS A 99 13.36 15.47 20.96
N PHE A 100 12.05 15.18 21.11
CA PHE A 100 11.01 16.09 20.64
C PHE A 100 11.08 17.46 21.32
N GLU A 101 11.38 17.50 22.62
CA GLU A 101 11.54 18.75 23.37
C GLU A 101 12.80 19.50 22.92
N GLU A 102 13.95 18.82 22.80
CA GLU A 102 15.23 19.37 22.34
C GLU A 102 15.11 20.01 20.94
N LEU A 103 14.32 19.40 20.06
CA LEU A 103 14.04 19.89 18.72
C LEU A 103 12.81 20.81 18.65
N ASN A 104 12.21 21.19 19.77
CA ASN A 104 11.01 22.03 19.85
C ASN A 104 9.87 21.52 18.95
N ILE A 105 9.64 20.19 18.88
CA ILE A 105 8.59 19.58 18.05
C ILE A 105 7.21 19.85 18.66
N GLY A 106 6.32 20.42 17.85
CA GLY A 106 4.90 20.62 18.19
C GLY A 106 3.98 19.64 17.49
N TRP A 107 4.38 19.13 16.31
CA TRP A 107 3.56 18.29 15.46
C TRP A 107 4.38 17.12 14.92
N PHE A 108 3.86 15.92 15.12
CA PHE A 108 4.47 14.67 14.68
C PHE A 108 3.53 13.96 13.73
N PHE A 109 4.05 13.56 12.55
CA PHE A 109 3.33 12.82 11.53
C PHE A 109 4.05 11.51 11.23
N TYR A 110 3.29 10.42 11.08
CA TYR A 110 3.86 9.14 10.76
C TYR A 110 3.10 8.45 9.63
N ILE A 111 3.76 8.31 8.48
CA ILE A 111 3.18 7.74 7.26
C ILE A 111 3.43 6.23 7.27
N GLY A 112 2.35 5.42 7.34
CA GLY A 112 2.51 3.97 7.36
C GLY A 112 1.21 3.17 7.44
N GLY A 113 1.36 1.85 7.56
CA GLY A 113 0.28 0.88 7.71
C GLY A 113 -0.07 0.59 9.17
N ASN A 114 -0.65 -0.58 9.43
CA ASN A 114 -1.12 -1.01 10.76
C ASN A 114 -0.09 -0.86 11.88
N ASP A 115 1.12 -1.38 11.71
CA ASP A 115 2.19 -1.24 12.72
C ASP A 115 2.58 0.23 12.97
N SER A 116 2.41 1.09 11.96
CA SER A 116 2.68 2.53 12.12
C SER A 116 1.57 3.23 12.87
N MET A 117 0.32 2.81 12.70
CA MET A 117 -0.82 3.30 13.46
C MET A 117 -0.72 2.85 14.94
N ASP A 118 -0.22 1.66 15.23
CA ASP A 118 0.13 1.24 16.59
C ASP A 118 1.20 2.16 17.21
N THR A 119 2.23 2.56 16.43
CA THR A 119 3.22 3.55 16.88
C THR A 119 2.57 4.90 17.21
N VAL A 120 1.68 5.41 16.35
CA VAL A 120 0.93 6.66 16.56
C VAL A 120 0.06 6.57 17.82
N SER A 121 -0.66 5.44 18.01
CA SER A 121 -1.47 5.17 19.19
C SER A 121 -0.63 5.24 20.47
N LYS A 122 0.50 4.52 20.52
CA LYS A 122 1.39 4.47 21.68
C LYS A 122 1.98 5.84 22.02
N LEU A 123 2.46 6.57 20.99
CA LEU A 123 3.01 7.92 21.20
C LEU A 123 1.96 8.91 21.67
N SER A 124 0.74 8.88 21.13
CA SER A 124 -0.34 9.77 21.56
C SER A 124 -0.78 9.49 22.99
N ARG A 125 -0.88 8.21 23.39
CA ARG A 125 -1.19 7.81 24.77
C ARG A 125 -0.10 8.23 25.74
N TYR A 126 1.18 8.04 25.37
CA TYR A 126 2.28 8.50 26.20
C TYR A 126 2.30 10.03 26.34
N ALA A 127 2.10 10.77 25.24
CA ALA A 127 1.98 12.23 25.27
C ALA A 127 0.90 12.69 26.26
N ALA A 128 -0.27 12.06 26.20
CA ALA A 128 -1.37 12.34 27.12
C ALA A 128 -1.00 12.06 28.59
N SER A 129 -0.31 10.94 28.86
CA SER A 129 0.07 10.53 30.23
C SER A 129 1.04 11.49 30.91
N ILE A 130 1.90 12.15 30.14
CA ILE A 130 2.88 13.14 30.66
C ILE A 130 2.43 14.59 30.46
N GLY A 131 1.23 14.84 29.93
CA GLY A 131 0.72 16.18 29.64
C GLY A 131 1.51 16.92 28.55
N SER A 132 2.14 16.22 27.62
CA SER A 132 2.87 16.82 26.50
C SER A 132 1.92 17.51 25.52
N PRO A 133 2.22 18.72 25.04
CA PRO A 133 1.39 19.44 24.08
C PRO A 133 1.57 18.97 22.62
N ILE A 134 2.45 18.00 22.35
CA ILE A 134 2.69 17.51 21.00
C ILE A 134 1.43 16.92 20.37
N ARG A 135 1.19 17.22 19.10
CA ARG A 135 0.12 16.63 18.31
C ARG A 135 0.67 15.49 17.47
N VAL A 136 0.03 14.32 17.55
CA VAL A 136 0.48 13.08 16.92
C VAL A 136 -0.59 12.62 15.95
N ILE A 137 -0.28 12.60 14.65
CA ILE A 137 -1.20 12.23 13.57
C ILE A 137 -0.60 11.10 12.75
N GLY A 138 -1.42 10.10 12.44
CA GLY A 138 -1.11 9.02 11.49
C GLY A 138 -1.57 9.35 10.08
N GLU A 139 -0.71 9.10 9.11
CA GLU A 139 -1.02 9.20 7.68
C GLU A 139 -1.13 7.80 7.09
N PRO A 140 -2.29 7.41 6.54
CA PRO A 140 -2.47 6.06 6.03
C PRO A 140 -1.57 5.81 4.82
N LYS A 141 -1.01 4.62 4.72
CA LYS A 141 -0.23 4.16 3.57
C LYS A 141 -0.12 2.64 3.60
N THR A 142 -0.65 1.98 2.59
CA THR A 142 -0.37 0.58 2.24
C THR A 142 -0.90 0.28 0.84
N ILE A 143 -0.24 -0.62 0.10
CA ILE A 143 -0.79 -1.15 -1.15
C ILE A 143 -1.85 -2.22 -0.88
N ASP A 144 -1.84 -2.84 0.30
CA ASP A 144 -2.68 -3.98 0.64
C ASP A 144 -4.14 -3.59 0.88
N ASN A 145 -4.42 -2.29 1.03
CA ASN A 145 -5.76 -1.73 1.28
C ASN A 145 -6.48 -2.33 2.50
N ASP A 146 -5.69 -2.69 3.50
CA ASP A 146 -6.09 -3.49 4.67
C ASP A 146 -6.38 -2.68 5.93
N LEU A 147 -6.25 -1.34 5.89
CA LEU A 147 -6.59 -0.49 7.02
C LEU A 147 -8.11 -0.35 7.16
N VAL A 148 -8.62 -0.57 8.36
CA VAL A 148 -10.04 -0.37 8.70
C VAL A 148 -10.39 1.11 8.83
N HIS A 149 -11.69 1.44 8.85
CA HIS A 149 -12.22 2.80 9.03
C HIS A 149 -11.78 3.82 7.95
N THR A 150 -11.28 3.35 6.84
CA THR A 150 -11.01 4.16 5.64
C THR A 150 -11.53 3.44 4.40
N ASP A 151 -12.06 4.18 3.42
CA ASP A 151 -12.56 3.55 2.18
C ASP A 151 -11.44 2.79 1.46
N HIS A 152 -10.29 3.44 1.30
CA HIS A 152 -9.08 2.85 0.72
C HIS A 152 -7.84 3.55 1.27
N THR A 153 -6.67 3.13 0.82
CA THR A 153 -5.40 3.63 1.33
C THR A 153 -4.51 4.17 0.20
N PRO A 154 -3.76 5.27 0.43
CA PRO A 154 -2.74 5.74 -0.51
C PRO A 154 -1.72 4.63 -0.82
N GLY A 155 -1.54 4.37 -2.11
CA GLY A 155 -0.71 3.29 -2.62
C GLY A 155 -1.49 2.17 -3.28
N PHE A 156 -2.70 1.86 -2.81
CA PHE A 156 -3.54 0.82 -3.40
C PHE A 156 -3.94 1.15 -4.84
N GLY A 157 -4.42 2.37 -5.12
CA GLY A 157 -4.88 2.75 -6.45
C GLY A 157 -3.80 2.59 -7.53
N SER A 158 -2.58 3.01 -7.24
CA SER A 158 -1.43 2.86 -8.16
C SER A 158 -0.99 1.42 -8.33
N ALA A 159 -0.95 0.64 -7.25
CA ALA A 159 -0.62 -0.78 -7.32
C ALA A 159 -1.69 -1.58 -8.08
N ALA A 160 -2.97 -1.30 -7.84
CA ALA A 160 -4.10 -1.88 -8.57
C ALA A 160 -4.03 -1.57 -10.08
N LYS A 161 -3.68 -0.32 -10.44
CA LYS A 161 -3.46 0.08 -11.83
C LYS A 161 -2.30 -0.68 -12.46
N TYR A 162 -1.20 -0.84 -11.74
CA TYR A 162 -0.05 -1.63 -12.19
C TYR A 162 -0.47 -3.09 -12.46
N VAL A 163 -1.16 -3.72 -11.50
CA VAL A 163 -1.65 -5.10 -11.63
C VAL A 163 -2.57 -5.22 -12.85
N ALA A 164 -3.59 -4.39 -12.96
CA ALA A 164 -4.54 -4.45 -14.08
C ALA A 164 -3.86 -4.22 -15.44
N SER A 165 -2.93 -3.28 -15.53
CA SER A 165 -2.19 -2.99 -16.77
C SER A 165 -1.29 -4.16 -17.16
N THR A 166 -0.50 -4.67 -16.23
CA THR A 166 0.43 -5.78 -16.47
C THR A 166 -0.31 -7.06 -16.83
N VAL A 167 -1.43 -7.38 -16.15
CA VAL A 167 -2.25 -8.54 -16.49
C VAL A 167 -2.84 -8.41 -17.91
N ARG A 168 -3.28 -7.22 -18.30
CA ARG A 168 -3.77 -6.96 -19.66
C ARG A 168 -2.69 -7.14 -20.72
N GLU A 169 -1.47 -6.65 -20.46
CA GLU A 169 -0.32 -6.80 -21.35
C GLU A 169 0.11 -8.26 -21.48
N ILE A 170 0.20 -9.00 -20.37
CA ILE A 170 0.50 -10.45 -20.36
C ILE A 170 -0.59 -11.23 -21.09
N THR A 171 -1.87 -10.85 -20.94
CA THR A 171 -2.98 -11.47 -21.67
C THR A 171 -2.81 -11.27 -23.18
N THR A 172 -2.43 -10.06 -23.60
CA THR A 172 -2.20 -9.74 -25.01
C THR A 172 -1.05 -10.60 -25.59
N ASP A 173 0.06 -10.71 -24.84
CA ASP A 173 1.20 -11.58 -25.24
C ASP A 173 0.80 -13.06 -25.31
N ALA A 174 0.04 -13.55 -24.34
CA ALA A 174 -0.39 -14.95 -24.31
C ALA A 174 -1.30 -15.32 -25.47
N ASN A 175 -2.17 -14.41 -25.91
CA ASN A 175 -3.20 -14.66 -26.94
C ASN A 175 -2.65 -14.81 -28.37
N VAL A 176 -1.34 -14.64 -28.58
CA VAL A 176 -0.72 -14.83 -29.91
C VAL A 176 -0.57 -16.32 -30.30
N TYR A 177 -0.77 -17.24 -29.37
CA TYR A 177 -0.61 -18.67 -29.59
C TYR A 177 -1.95 -19.41 -29.56
N GLU A 178 -2.14 -20.36 -30.49
CA GLU A 178 -3.31 -21.24 -30.54
C GLU A 178 -3.15 -22.54 -29.72
N LYS A 179 -2.00 -22.72 -29.06
CA LYS A 179 -1.73 -23.90 -28.23
C LYS A 179 -2.18 -23.66 -26.79
N ARG A 180 -2.81 -24.68 -26.20
CA ARG A 180 -3.21 -24.63 -24.78
C ARG A 180 -2.04 -24.25 -23.87
N SER A 181 -2.26 -23.22 -23.08
CA SER A 181 -1.31 -22.77 -22.08
C SER A 181 -2.00 -22.10 -20.90
N VAL A 182 -1.34 -22.13 -19.74
CA VAL A 182 -1.76 -21.42 -18.53
C VAL A 182 -0.63 -20.45 -18.13
N THR A 183 -0.97 -19.20 -17.89
CA THR A 183 -0.08 -18.24 -17.23
C THR A 183 -0.64 -17.89 -15.87
N ILE A 184 0.12 -18.16 -14.82
CA ILE A 184 -0.25 -17.89 -13.44
C ILE A 184 0.49 -16.63 -13.00
N ILE A 185 -0.26 -15.61 -12.54
CA ILE A 185 0.30 -14.34 -12.11
C ILE A 185 0.12 -14.25 -10.59
N GLU A 186 1.24 -14.29 -9.87
CA GLU A 186 1.27 -14.15 -8.42
C GLU A 186 1.36 -12.68 -8.03
N ILE A 187 0.46 -12.26 -7.13
CA ILE A 187 0.24 -10.87 -6.72
C ILE A 187 0.36 -10.80 -5.21
N MET A 188 0.94 -9.71 -4.68
CA MET A 188 1.02 -9.46 -3.25
C MET A 188 -0.36 -9.39 -2.59
N GLY A 189 -0.44 -9.84 -1.34
CA GLY A 189 -1.64 -9.86 -0.51
C GLY A 189 -1.65 -11.11 0.36
N ARG A 190 -1.14 -11.02 1.61
CA ARG A 190 -1.05 -12.16 2.51
C ARG A 190 -2.41 -12.56 3.07
N HIS A 191 -3.13 -11.61 3.63
CA HIS A 191 -4.39 -11.82 4.34
C HIS A 191 -5.57 -11.14 3.65
N ALA A 192 -5.30 -10.17 2.77
CA ALA A 192 -6.30 -9.42 2.04
C ALA A 192 -6.01 -9.43 0.54
N GLY A 193 -6.99 -9.83 -0.26
CA GLY A 193 -6.87 -10.06 -1.70
C GLY A 193 -7.14 -8.85 -2.58
N TRP A 194 -7.14 -7.63 -2.05
CA TRP A 194 -7.51 -6.41 -2.79
C TRP A 194 -6.73 -6.20 -4.09
N LEU A 195 -5.41 -6.40 -4.07
CA LEU A 195 -4.58 -6.25 -5.27
C LEU A 195 -4.84 -7.36 -6.29
N THR A 196 -5.00 -8.60 -5.83
CA THR A 196 -5.31 -9.72 -6.71
C THR A 196 -6.70 -9.54 -7.34
N ALA A 197 -7.68 -9.10 -6.57
CA ALA A 197 -9.01 -8.73 -7.05
C ALA A 197 -8.96 -7.64 -8.15
N ALA A 198 -8.03 -6.68 -8.03
CA ALA A 198 -7.84 -5.61 -9.02
C ALA A 198 -7.40 -6.13 -10.39
N SER A 199 -6.91 -7.35 -10.51
CA SER A 199 -6.62 -7.99 -11.79
C SER A 199 -7.87 -8.10 -12.69
N ALA A 200 -9.08 -8.17 -12.10
CA ALA A 200 -10.33 -8.16 -12.84
C ALA A 200 -10.54 -6.89 -13.69
N LEU A 201 -9.94 -5.77 -13.29
CA LEU A 201 -9.97 -4.52 -14.06
C LEU A 201 -9.21 -4.61 -15.42
N ALA A 202 -8.42 -5.66 -15.62
CA ALA A 202 -7.76 -5.94 -16.89
C ALA A 202 -8.76 -6.30 -18.00
N ARG A 203 -9.91 -6.84 -17.64
CA ARG A 203 -10.97 -7.26 -18.56
C ARG A 203 -11.63 -6.07 -19.25
N LYS A 204 -12.04 -6.26 -20.49
CA LYS A 204 -12.87 -5.31 -21.23
C LYS A 204 -14.29 -5.83 -21.39
N TYR A 205 -14.43 -7.15 -21.59
CA TYR A 205 -15.70 -7.84 -21.80
C TYR A 205 -15.81 -9.04 -20.88
N ASP A 206 -17.02 -9.49 -20.66
CA ASP A 206 -17.30 -10.73 -19.93
C ASP A 206 -16.63 -11.92 -20.64
N GLY A 207 -15.96 -12.76 -19.86
CA GLY A 207 -15.20 -13.90 -20.38
C GLY A 207 -13.80 -13.59 -20.89
N ASP A 208 -13.34 -12.33 -20.82
CA ASP A 208 -11.93 -11.99 -21.03
C ASP A 208 -11.04 -12.54 -19.89
N ASN A 209 -9.76 -12.79 -20.21
CA ASN A 209 -8.75 -13.07 -19.20
C ASN A 209 -8.49 -11.84 -18.29
N PRO A 210 -8.15 -12.04 -17.01
CA PRO A 210 -7.96 -13.32 -16.31
C PRO A 210 -9.29 -14.04 -16.07
N LEU A 211 -9.34 -15.34 -16.35
CA LEU A 211 -10.57 -16.14 -16.15
C LEU A 211 -10.73 -16.60 -14.70
N PHE A 212 -9.64 -16.64 -13.94
CA PHE A 212 -9.64 -17.10 -12.56
C PHE A 212 -8.84 -16.14 -11.69
N ILE A 213 -9.41 -15.77 -10.56
CA ILE A 213 -8.84 -14.86 -9.57
C ILE A 213 -9.04 -15.48 -8.19
N TYR A 214 -7.96 -16.01 -7.60
CA TYR A 214 -8.00 -16.65 -6.29
C TYR A 214 -7.49 -15.71 -5.20
N LEU A 215 -8.35 -15.46 -4.22
CA LEU A 215 -8.11 -14.54 -3.11
C LEU A 215 -7.87 -15.30 -1.80
N PRO A 216 -7.12 -14.73 -0.84
CA PRO A 216 -6.87 -15.39 0.44
C PRO A 216 -8.11 -15.45 1.35
N GLU A 217 -9.17 -14.73 1.02
CA GLU A 217 -10.44 -14.75 1.76
C GLU A 217 -11.24 -16.05 1.59
N VAL A 218 -10.88 -16.88 0.59
CA VAL A 218 -11.56 -18.14 0.27
C VAL A 218 -10.54 -19.27 0.20
N ALA A 219 -10.84 -20.39 0.86
CA ALA A 219 -9.97 -21.56 0.81
C ALA A 219 -9.81 -22.07 -0.63
N PHE A 220 -8.57 -22.37 -1.01
CA PHE A 220 -8.18 -22.86 -2.33
C PHE A 220 -8.17 -24.39 -2.37
N ASP A 221 -8.84 -24.97 -3.37
CA ASP A 221 -8.85 -26.41 -3.62
C ASP A 221 -8.15 -26.73 -4.94
N GLN A 222 -7.07 -27.49 -4.87
CA GLN A 222 -6.24 -27.84 -6.04
C GLN A 222 -6.95 -28.73 -7.07
N ASP A 223 -7.82 -29.64 -6.62
CA ASP A 223 -8.52 -30.53 -7.55
C ASP A 223 -9.68 -29.81 -8.23
N VAL A 224 -10.35 -28.88 -7.54
CA VAL A 224 -11.32 -27.96 -8.14
C VAL A 224 -10.64 -27.05 -9.18
N PHE A 225 -9.51 -26.43 -8.81
CA PHE A 225 -8.71 -25.60 -9.71
C PHE A 225 -8.36 -26.31 -11.00
N LEU A 226 -7.85 -27.54 -10.94
CA LEU A 226 -7.48 -28.30 -12.14
C LEU A 226 -8.69 -28.63 -13.02
N LYS A 227 -9.84 -28.98 -12.42
CA LYS A 227 -11.10 -29.24 -13.15
C LYS A 227 -11.61 -27.98 -13.85
N ASP A 228 -11.52 -26.82 -13.20
CA ASP A 228 -11.95 -25.56 -13.77
C ASP A 228 -11.08 -25.16 -14.96
N LEU A 229 -9.75 -25.38 -14.88
CA LEU A 229 -8.87 -25.19 -16.03
C LEU A 229 -9.21 -26.12 -17.20
N GLU A 230 -9.45 -27.41 -16.94
CA GLU A 230 -9.86 -28.36 -18.00
C GLU A 230 -11.13 -27.92 -18.70
N LYS A 231 -12.13 -27.48 -17.93
CA LYS A 231 -13.41 -26.96 -18.45
C LYS A 231 -13.21 -25.67 -19.26
N ALA A 232 -12.36 -24.76 -18.76
CA ALA A 232 -12.08 -23.50 -19.46
C ALA A 232 -11.38 -23.74 -20.81
N PHE A 233 -10.55 -24.78 -20.92
CA PHE A 233 -9.92 -25.19 -22.19
C PHE A 233 -10.89 -25.69 -23.26
N GLU A 234 -12.14 -25.91 -22.94
CA GLU A 234 -13.16 -26.20 -23.98
C GLU A 234 -13.45 -24.99 -24.86
N LYS A 235 -13.26 -23.77 -24.30
CA LYS A 235 -13.59 -22.51 -24.98
C LYS A 235 -12.38 -21.62 -25.25
N ASN A 236 -11.30 -21.77 -24.48
CA ASN A 236 -10.14 -20.89 -24.51
C ASN A 236 -8.86 -21.69 -24.67
N CYS A 237 -7.93 -21.22 -25.50
CA CYS A 237 -6.60 -21.84 -25.62
C CYS A 237 -5.62 -21.33 -24.56
N ASN A 238 -5.72 -20.06 -24.21
CA ASN A 238 -4.78 -19.41 -23.27
C ASN A 238 -5.57 -18.95 -22.02
N LEU A 239 -5.18 -19.47 -20.87
CA LEU A 239 -5.80 -19.15 -19.60
C LEU A 239 -4.83 -18.30 -18.77
N ILE A 240 -5.32 -17.16 -18.28
CA ILE A 240 -4.62 -16.35 -17.30
C ILE A 240 -5.31 -16.56 -15.94
N VAL A 241 -4.52 -16.92 -14.96
CA VAL A 241 -4.92 -17.13 -13.56
C VAL A 241 -4.17 -16.14 -12.71
N CYS A 242 -4.89 -15.33 -11.95
CA CYS A 242 -4.30 -14.44 -10.94
C CYS A 242 -4.48 -15.05 -9.55
N VAL A 243 -3.41 -15.12 -8.79
CA VAL A 243 -3.42 -15.69 -7.44
C VAL A 243 -2.78 -14.74 -6.45
N SER A 244 -3.36 -14.62 -5.27
CA SER A 244 -2.68 -13.95 -4.15
C SER A 244 -1.56 -14.85 -3.60
N GLU A 245 -0.46 -14.24 -3.18
CA GLU A 245 0.62 -14.97 -2.47
C GLU A 245 0.14 -15.69 -1.21
N GLY A 246 -0.96 -15.20 -0.61
CA GLY A 246 -1.55 -15.69 0.64
C GLY A 246 -2.67 -16.70 0.45
N ILE A 247 -2.91 -17.27 -0.73
CA ILE A 247 -3.91 -18.35 -0.87
C ILE A 247 -3.55 -19.55 -0.01
N HIS A 248 -4.53 -20.15 0.62
CA HIS A 248 -4.37 -21.26 1.56
C HIS A 248 -5.46 -22.31 1.35
N ASP A 249 -5.19 -23.55 1.80
CA ASP A 249 -6.19 -24.62 1.82
C ASP A 249 -7.22 -24.47 2.94
N ALA A 250 -8.14 -25.42 3.03
CA ALA A 250 -9.18 -25.43 4.05
C ALA A 250 -8.66 -25.57 5.49
N ASP A 251 -7.44 -26.07 5.66
CA ASP A 251 -6.77 -26.21 6.98
C ASP A 251 -5.95 -24.95 7.32
N GLY A 252 -5.92 -23.95 6.45
CA GLY A 252 -5.18 -22.70 6.61
C GLY A 252 -3.69 -22.80 6.26
N THR A 253 -3.24 -23.89 5.60
CA THR A 253 -1.87 -24.03 5.12
C THR A 253 -1.68 -23.22 3.83
N PHE A 254 -0.71 -22.33 3.80
CA PHE A 254 -0.43 -21.55 2.57
C PHE A 254 0.03 -22.47 1.44
N ILE A 255 -0.48 -22.24 0.24
CA ILE A 255 -0.16 -23.08 -0.93
C ILE A 255 1.33 -23.05 -1.29
N CYS A 256 2.02 -21.94 -1.02
CA CYS A 256 3.47 -21.85 -1.19
C CYS A 256 4.25 -22.82 -0.26
N GLU A 257 3.69 -23.22 0.88
CA GLU A 257 4.32 -24.17 1.83
C GLU A 257 4.33 -25.62 1.33
N TYR A 258 3.57 -25.93 0.31
CA TYR A 258 3.60 -27.24 -0.33
C TYR A 258 4.90 -27.47 -1.12
N ASP A 259 5.66 -26.40 -1.42
CA ASP A 259 7.06 -26.47 -1.83
C ASP A 259 7.96 -26.31 -0.60
N SER A 260 8.82 -27.28 -0.34
CA SER A 260 9.64 -27.41 0.88
C SER A 260 10.73 -26.32 1.06
N SER A 261 10.79 -25.32 0.19
CA SER A 261 11.83 -24.27 0.19
C SER A 261 11.47 -22.96 0.90
N VAL A 262 10.30 -22.88 1.52
CA VAL A 262 9.80 -21.62 2.14
C VAL A 262 10.56 -21.29 3.41
N GLY A 263 11.26 -20.13 3.42
CA GLY A 263 11.95 -19.56 4.60
C GLY A 263 11.07 -18.62 5.43
N THR A 264 11.61 -18.15 6.56
CA THR A 264 11.01 -17.09 7.39
C THR A 264 11.75 -15.78 7.23
N ASP A 265 11.03 -14.65 7.33
CA ASP A 265 11.64 -13.32 7.36
C ASP A 265 12.26 -13.01 8.75
N THR A 266 12.89 -11.85 8.87
CA THR A 266 13.54 -11.39 10.13
C THR A 266 12.55 -11.19 11.30
N PHE A 267 11.25 -11.25 11.07
CA PHE A 267 10.19 -11.13 12.08
C PHE A 267 9.54 -12.46 12.43
N GLY A 268 10.02 -13.57 11.84
CA GLY A 268 9.46 -14.90 12.05
C GLY A 268 8.21 -15.19 11.22
N HIS A 269 7.81 -14.29 10.30
CA HIS A 269 6.75 -14.56 9.34
C HIS A 269 7.30 -15.42 8.21
N LYS A 270 6.51 -16.40 7.76
CA LYS A 270 6.84 -17.17 6.57
C LYS A 270 6.96 -16.25 5.37
N MET A 271 8.02 -16.41 4.59
CA MET A 271 8.19 -15.68 3.32
C MET A 271 7.22 -16.28 2.31
N LEU A 272 6.06 -15.65 2.15
CA LEU A 272 5.06 -16.07 1.17
C LEU A 272 5.52 -15.61 -0.21
N ALA A 273 6.07 -16.53 -0.98
CA ALA A 273 6.38 -16.36 -2.39
C ALA A 273 6.50 -17.74 -3.01
N GLY A 274 6.13 -17.86 -4.29
CA GLY A 274 6.29 -19.11 -5.03
C GLY A 274 5.03 -19.97 -5.11
N CYS A 275 3.86 -19.52 -4.63
CA CYS A 275 2.61 -20.23 -4.87
C CYS A 275 2.32 -20.36 -6.37
N GLY A 276 2.61 -19.31 -7.16
CA GLY A 276 2.50 -19.35 -8.61
C GLY A 276 3.42 -20.40 -9.24
N LYS A 277 4.64 -20.55 -8.71
CA LYS A 277 5.58 -21.59 -9.19
C LYS A 277 5.13 -23.00 -8.82
N TYR A 278 4.61 -23.18 -7.63
CA TYR A 278 4.01 -24.44 -7.23
C TYR A 278 2.85 -24.83 -8.16
N LEU A 279 1.92 -23.92 -8.42
CA LEU A 279 0.78 -24.14 -9.31
C LEU A 279 1.20 -24.36 -10.77
N GLU A 280 2.24 -23.68 -11.25
CA GLU A 280 2.85 -23.96 -12.56
C GLU A 280 3.28 -25.43 -12.69
N ASN A 281 4.00 -25.93 -11.69
CA ASN A 281 4.46 -27.31 -11.66
C ASN A 281 3.29 -28.30 -11.54
N LEU A 282 2.28 -27.98 -10.73
CA LEU A 282 1.06 -28.76 -10.61
C LEU A 282 0.32 -28.90 -11.94
N VAL A 283 0.08 -27.78 -12.64
CA VAL A 283 -0.58 -27.75 -13.96
C VAL A 283 0.21 -28.56 -14.99
N ARG A 284 1.54 -28.39 -15.06
CA ARG A 284 2.39 -29.15 -15.97
C ARG A 284 2.32 -30.64 -15.72
N SER A 285 2.39 -31.07 -14.47
CA SER A 285 2.42 -32.48 -14.08
C SER A 285 1.07 -33.18 -14.25
N ARG A 286 -0.03 -32.47 -13.93
CA ARG A 286 -1.39 -33.06 -13.90
C ARG A 286 -2.11 -32.94 -15.23
N LEU A 287 -1.98 -31.81 -15.95
CA LEU A 287 -2.71 -31.55 -17.20
C LEU A 287 -1.83 -31.71 -18.46
N GLY A 288 -0.49 -31.81 -18.33
CA GLY A 288 0.42 -31.95 -19.46
C GLY A 288 0.44 -30.75 -20.41
N VAL A 289 -0.07 -29.59 -19.99
CA VAL A 289 -0.10 -28.37 -20.81
C VAL A 289 1.07 -27.46 -20.45
N LYS A 290 1.42 -26.56 -21.39
CA LYS A 290 2.42 -25.53 -21.11
C LYS A 290 1.90 -24.59 -20.02
N ALA A 291 2.66 -24.44 -18.94
CA ALA A 291 2.37 -23.48 -17.91
C ALA A 291 3.60 -22.60 -17.61
N ARG A 292 3.38 -21.38 -17.19
CA ARG A 292 4.38 -20.45 -16.67
C ARG A 292 3.82 -19.67 -15.49
N SER A 293 4.68 -19.25 -14.58
CA SER A 293 4.34 -18.32 -13.51
C SER A 293 5.10 -17.01 -13.69
N VAL A 294 4.45 -15.92 -13.26
CA VAL A 294 4.99 -14.58 -13.22
C VAL A 294 4.70 -14.03 -11.82
N GLU A 295 5.75 -13.74 -11.06
CA GLU A 295 5.62 -13.07 -9.76
C GLU A 295 5.77 -11.57 -9.98
N LEU A 296 4.74 -10.77 -9.66
CA LEU A 296 4.81 -9.31 -9.77
C LEU A 296 5.72 -8.70 -8.70
N ASN A 297 5.80 -9.35 -7.54
CA ASN A 297 6.71 -9.01 -6.45
C ASN A 297 6.78 -7.49 -6.19
N VAL A 298 7.97 -6.94 -5.88
CA VAL A 298 8.14 -5.52 -5.52
C VAL A 298 7.81 -4.53 -6.65
N SER A 299 7.78 -4.95 -7.91
CA SER A 299 7.48 -4.07 -9.05
C SER A 299 6.08 -3.44 -8.95
N GLN A 300 5.10 -4.16 -8.40
CA GLN A 300 3.73 -3.67 -8.24
C GLN A 300 3.60 -2.49 -7.26
N ARG A 301 4.59 -2.22 -6.42
CA ARG A 301 4.57 -1.12 -5.44
C ARG A 301 5.56 0.01 -5.73
N CYS A 302 6.34 -0.08 -6.80
CA CYS A 302 7.39 0.89 -7.11
C CYS A 302 7.36 1.45 -8.55
N SER A 303 6.36 1.09 -9.36
CA SER A 303 6.23 1.62 -10.71
C SER A 303 5.86 3.11 -10.70
N SER A 304 6.77 3.97 -11.12
CA SER A 304 6.50 5.40 -11.27
C SER A 304 5.70 5.74 -12.54
N THR A 305 5.79 4.90 -13.57
CA THR A 305 5.14 5.14 -14.87
C THR A 305 3.66 4.77 -14.88
N LEU A 306 3.21 3.97 -13.93
CA LEU A 306 1.82 3.53 -13.78
C LEU A 306 1.14 4.10 -12.52
N ILE A 307 1.65 5.18 -11.96
CA ILE A 307 0.97 5.88 -10.86
C ILE A 307 -0.42 6.32 -11.31
N SER A 308 -1.43 6.04 -10.49
CA SER A 308 -2.77 6.61 -10.66
C SER A 308 -2.77 8.08 -10.26
N ALA A 309 -3.30 8.95 -11.12
CA ALA A 309 -3.43 10.37 -10.78
C ALA A 309 -4.40 10.58 -9.61
N THR A 310 -5.47 9.76 -9.52
CA THR A 310 -6.39 9.75 -8.39
C THR A 310 -5.64 9.45 -7.09
N ASP A 311 -4.93 8.33 -7.03
CA ASP A 311 -4.17 7.89 -5.85
C ASP A 311 -3.11 8.92 -5.43
N GLN A 312 -2.40 9.54 -6.39
CA GLN A 312 -1.43 10.58 -6.09
C GLN A 312 -2.08 11.83 -5.47
N GLN A 313 -3.18 12.30 -6.07
CA GLN A 313 -3.88 13.50 -5.60
C GLN A 313 -4.45 13.28 -4.20
N GLU A 314 -5.02 12.12 -3.94
CA GLU A 314 -5.58 11.73 -2.64
C GLU A 314 -4.48 11.58 -1.58
N ALA A 315 -3.33 10.99 -1.93
CA ALA A 315 -2.16 10.93 -1.06
C ALA A 315 -1.64 12.32 -0.64
N ILE A 316 -1.60 13.27 -1.58
CA ILE A 316 -1.23 14.66 -1.29
C ILE A 316 -2.27 15.33 -0.40
N ALA A 317 -3.57 15.11 -0.69
CA ALA A 317 -4.67 15.68 0.07
C ALA A 317 -4.68 15.18 1.52
N ALA A 318 -4.40 13.87 1.73
CA ALA A 318 -4.27 13.30 3.07
C ALA A 318 -3.20 14.03 3.88
N GLY A 319 -1.97 14.13 3.38
CA GLY A 319 -0.88 14.78 4.10
C GLY A 319 -1.17 16.25 4.43
N ARG A 320 -1.81 16.99 3.51
CA ARG A 320 -2.25 18.38 3.78
C ARG A 320 -3.32 18.45 4.85
N PHE A 321 -4.32 17.59 4.75
CA PHE A 321 -5.42 17.55 5.70
C PHE A 321 -4.93 17.22 7.12
N GLY A 322 -4.01 16.25 7.25
CA GLY A 322 -3.40 15.88 8.52
C GLY A 322 -2.72 17.08 9.20
N VAL A 323 -1.99 17.90 8.43
CA VAL A 323 -1.34 19.11 8.98
C VAL A 323 -2.38 20.13 9.46
N GLN A 324 -3.43 20.40 8.68
CA GLN A 324 -4.52 21.29 9.10
C GLN A 324 -5.18 20.79 10.39
N ALA A 325 -5.53 19.51 10.44
CA ALA A 325 -6.14 18.90 11.61
C ALA A 325 -5.25 19.04 12.87
N ALA A 326 -3.95 18.82 12.73
CA ALA A 326 -3.02 18.97 13.84
C ALA A 326 -2.87 20.44 14.30
N LEU A 327 -2.91 21.40 13.38
CA LEU A 327 -2.92 22.83 13.70
C LEU A 327 -4.21 23.25 14.40
N ASP A 328 -5.35 22.64 14.05
CA ASP A 328 -6.65 22.82 14.72
C ASP A 328 -6.72 22.13 16.08
N GLY A 329 -5.69 21.37 16.47
CA GLY A 329 -5.54 20.79 17.80
C GLY A 329 -5.86 19.31 17.90
N GLU A 330 -6.16 18.63 16.78
CA GLU A 330 -6.38 17.18 16.75
C GLU A 330 -5.10 16.41 17.07
N THR A 331 -5.25 15.25 17.72
CA THR A 331 -4.16 14.34 18.10
C THR A 331 -4.68 12.93 18.35
N GLY A 332 -3.82 11.91 18.19
CA GLY A 332 -4.22 10.51 18.35
C GLY A 332 -5.19 10.03 17.27
N LYS A 333 -5.13 10.65 16.10
CA LYS A 333 -5.99 10.38 14.96
C LYS A 333 -5.18 9.86 13.77
N MET A 334 -5.84 9.05 12.93
CA MET A 334 -5.39 8.75 11.57
C MET A 334 -6.24 9.52 10.58
N VAL A 335 -5.64 10.07 9.55
CA VAL A 335 -6.38 10.57 8.38
C VAL A 335 -7.07 9.39 7.71
N SER A 336 -8.34 9.55 7.35
CA SER A 336 -9.12 8.53 6.66
C SER A 336 -9.73 9.07 5.38
N PHE A 337 -10.07 8.17 4.46
CA PHE A 337 -10.75 8.49 3.22
C PHE A 337 -12.23 8.11 3.30
N ILE A 338 -13.09 9.05 2.98
CA ILE A 338 -14.54 8.88 2.96
C ILE A 338 -14.99 9.01 1.50
N ARG A 339 -15.49 7.92 0.94
CA ARG A 339 -16.04 7.90 -0.42
C ARG A 339 -17.35 8.68 -0.47
N GLN A 340 -17.45 9.55 -1.46
CA GLN A 340 -18.65 10.30 -1.77
C GLN A 340 -18.90 10.27 -3.29
N THR A 341 -20.03 10.81 -3.69
CA THR A 341 -20.35 11.13 -5.09
C THR A 341 -20.63 12.62 -5.19
N ASP A 342 -20.12 13.25 -6.24
CA ASP A 342 -20.45 14.63 -6.53
C ASP A 342 -21.90 14.79 -7.04
N SER A 343 -22.31 16.01 -7.34
CA SER A 343 -23.66 16.32 -7.84
C SER A 343 -23.97 15.69 -9.20
N GLU A 344 -22.96 15.23 -9.93
CA GLU A 344 -23.07 14.58 -11.24
C GLU A 344 -23.01 13.04 -11.12
N GLY A 345 -22.83 12.51 -9.90
CA GLY A 345 -22.72 11.08 -9.62
C GLY A 345 -21.33 10.49 -9.81
N ASN A 346 -20.29 11.34 -10.02
CA ASN A 346 -18.93 10.89 -10.14
C ASN A 346 -18.30 10.61 -8.76
N TYR A 347 -17.30 9.76 -8.76
CA TYR A 347 -16.49 9.48 -7.58
C TYR A 347 -15.81 10.74 -7.04
N GLN A 348 -15.91 10.93 -5.75
CA GLN A 348 -15.17 11.94 -4.98
C GLN A 348 -14.71 11.34 -3.66
N MET A 349 -13.51 11.73 -3.23
CA MET A 349 -12.97 11.41 -1.92
C MET A 349 -12.88 12.69 -1.08
N VAL A 350 -13.25 12.60 0.19
CA VAL A 350 -12.99 13.61 1.21
C VAL A 350 -12.18 13.00 2.35
N CYS A 351 -11.29 13.80 2.95
CA CYS A 351 -10.55 13.38 4.13
C CYS A 351 -11.40 13.49 5.40
N GLY A 352 -11.22 12.54 6.29
CA GLY A 352 -11.77 12.49 7.64
C GLY A 352 -10.69 12.15 8.66
N LEU A 353 -11.08 12.04 9.93
CA LEU A 353 -10.22 11.62 11.04
C LEU A 353 -10.86 10.48 11.80
N GLU A 354 -10.08 9.44 12.05
CA GLU A 354 -10.49 8.28 12.84
C GLU A 354 -9.61 8.14 14.08
N ASP A 355 -10.16 7.58 15.15
CA ASP A 355 -9.37 7.30 16.35
C ASP A 355 -8.35 6.20 16.04
N VAL A 356 -7.07 6.51 16.18
CA VAL A 356 -6.01 5.55 15.84
C VAL A 356 -6.08 4.27 16.68
N ASN A 357 -6.67 4.32 17.90
CA ASN A 357 -6.84 3.14 18.73
C ASN A 357 -7.90 2.15 18.20
N ALA A 358 -8.81 2.61 17.34
CA ALA A 358 -9.80 1.76 16.69
C ALA A 358 -9.28 1.09 15.41
N ILE A 359 -8.07 1.47 14.95
CA ILE A 359 -7.52 1.02 13.66
C ILE A 359 -6.43 -0.04 13.86
N CYS A 360 -5.55 0.20 14.81
CA CYS A 360 -4.40 -0.67 15.02
C CYS A 360 -4.84 -2.11 15.38
N ASN A 361 -4.16 -3.10 14.77
CA ASN A 361 -4.39 -4.54 14.95
C ASN A 361 -5.70 -5.10 14.34
N GLU A 362 -6.37 -4.36 13.47
CA GLU A 362 -7.47 -4.87 12.66
C GLU A 362 -7.10 -4.83 11.18
N GLU A 363 -7.58 -5.81 10.40
CA GLU A 363 -7.34 -5.90 8.96
C GLU A 363 -8.66 -5.92 8.19
N LYS A 364 -8.72 -5.12 7.12
CA LYS A 364 -9.84 -5.05 6.19
C LYS A 364 -9.60 -5.97 5.00
N THR A 365 -10.40 -7.00 4.86
CA THR A 365 -10.38 -7.95 3.75
C THR A 365 -11.40 -7.61 2.68
N VAL A 366 -11.30 -8.24 1.51
CA VAL A 366 -12.31 -8.13 0.46
C VAL A 366 -13.63 -8.74 0.98
N PRO A 367 -14.75 -8.00 0.95
CA PRO A 367 -16.03 -8.54 1.42
C PRO A 367 -16.38 -9.83 0.68
N LEU A 368 -16.78 -10.88 1.40
CA LEU A 368 -17.16 -12.16 0.78
C LEU A 368 -18.30 -12.00 -0.22
N THR A 369 -19.17 -11.00 -0.06
CA THR A 369 -20.25 -10.67 -1.02
C THR A 369 -19.71 -10.08 -2.33
N TRP A 370 -18.45 -9.68 -2.38
CA TRP A 370 -17.78 -9.19 -3.59
C TRP A 370 -16.98 -10.28 -4.30
N ILE A 371 -16.95 -11.48 -3.73
CA ILE A 371 -16.38 -12.68 -4.34
C ILE A 371 -17.52 -13.53 -4.90
N THR A 372 -17.33 -14.09 -6.08
CA THR A 372 -18.35 -14.95 -6.71
C THR A 372 -18.56 -16.24 -5.91
N SER A 373 -19.72 -16.86 -6.03
CA SER A 373 -20.09 -18.04 -5.24
C SER A 373 -19.23 -19.29 -5.52
N ASP A 374 -18.53 -19.33 -6.65
CA ASP A 374 -17.57 -20.37 -7.02
C ASP A 374 -16.16 -20.09 -6.44
N GLY A 375 -15.95 -18.91 -5.81
CA GLY A 375 -14.76 -18.57 -5.06
C GLY A 375 -13.54 -18.20 -5.88
N HIS A 376 -13.65 -18.10 -7.20
CA HIS A 376 -12.51 -17.83 -8.07
C HIS A 376 -12.66 -16.63 -9.00
N ASP A 377 -13.53 -15.67 -8.63
CA ASP A 377 -13.70 -14.40 -9.33
C ASP A 377 -14.28 -13.33 -8.39
N VAL A 378 -14.39 -12.10 -8.87
CA VAL A 378 -14.99 -10.97 -8.15
C VAL A 378 -16.25 -10.46 -8.87
N THR A 379 -17.16 -9.87 -8.09
CA THR A 379 -18.40 -9.31 -8.57
C THR A 379 -18.22 -7.90 -9.12
N GLU A 380 -19.23 -7.39 -9.80
CA GLU A 380 -19.27 -6.01 -10.31
C GLU A 380 -19.17 -4.94 -9.18
N ASP A 381 -19.51 -5.31 -7.94
CA ASP A 381 -19.35 -4.41 -6.78
C ASP A 381 -17.88 -4.06 -6.54
N PHE A 382 -16.98 -5.04 -6.64
CA PHE A 382 -15.55 -4.80 -6.57
C PHE A 382 -15.08 -3.92 -7.75
N ILE A 383 -15.53 -4.19 -8.95
CA ILE A 383 -15.15 -3.42 -10.15
C ILE A 383 -15.56 -1.95 -10.00
N ARG A 384 -16.78 -1.69 -9.53
CA ARG A 384 -17.27 -0.31 -9.28
C ARG A 384 -16.48 0.39 -8.17
N TYR A 385 -16.10 -0.34 -7.15
CA TYR A 385 -15.27 0.18 -6.07
C TYR A 385 -13.88 0.59 -6.56
N ALA A 386 -13.18 -0.30 -7.27
CA ALA A 386 -11.77 -0.12 -7.59
C ALA A 386 -11.52 0.74 -8.84
N ARG A 387 -12.46 0.76 -9.81
CA ARG A 387 -12.28 1.45 -11.11
C ARG A 387 -11.95 2.95 -10.99
N PRO A 388 -12.56 3.75 -10.11
CA PRO A 388 -12.21 5.16 -9.95
C PRO A 388 -10.79 5.37 -9.43
N LEU A 389 -10.29 4.45 -8.61
CA LEU A 389 -9.00 4.59 -7.92
C LEU A 389 -7.79 4.43 -8.86
N ILE A 390 -7.98 3.82 -10.04
CA ILE A 390 -6.91 3.59 -11.01
C ILE A 390 -6.85 4.67 -12.12
N GLN A 391 -7.61 5.74 -12.00
CA GLN A 391 -7.80 6.70 -13.08
C GLN A 391 -6.66 7.72 -13.22
N GLY A 392 -6.53 8.21 -14.46
CA GLY A 392 -5.58 9.23 -14.84
C GLY A 392 -4.12 8.77 -14.82
N ASN A 393 -3.27 9.51 -15.50
CA ASN A 393 -1.81 9.32 -15.53
C ASN A 393 -1.16 10.57 -14.99
N ILE A 394 0.00 10.40 -14.36
CA ILE A 394 0.88 11.52 -14.04
C ILE A 394 2.00 11.62 -15.08
N GLU A 395 2.50 12.81 -15.29
CA GLU A 395 3.70 13.01 -16.09
C GLU A 395 4.93 12.82 -15.21
N VAL A 396 5.78 11.86 -15.57
CA VAL A 396 7.05 11.60 -14.91
C VAL A 396 8.16 12.21 -15.75
N PRO A 397 8.87 13.25 -15.27
CA PRO A 397 9.97 13.85 -16.01
C PRO A 397 11.08 12.83 -16.31
N LEU A 398 11.64 12.88 -17.49
CA LEU A 398 12.79 12.07 -17.88
C LEU A 398 14.11 12.85 -17.71
N GLY A 399 15.15 12.12 -17.33
CA GLY A 399 16.52 12.61 -17.36
C GLY A 399 17.08 12.62 -18.79
N GLU A 400 18.30 13.15 -18.97
CA GLU A 400 19.03 13.12 -20.24
C GLU A 400 19.36 11.70 -20.69
N ASP A 401 19.37 10.75 -19.76
CA ASP A 401 19.55 9.30 -19.98
C ASP A 401 18.28 8.60 -20.48
N GLY A 402 17.15 9.32 -20.59
CA GLY A 402 15.86 8.78 -20.99
C GLY A 402 15.11 8.00 -19.88
N LEU A 403 15.62 7.98 -18.65
CA LEU A 403 15.00 7.32 -17.51
C LEU A 403 14.22 8.30 -16.63
N PRO A 404 13.26 7.81 -15.81
CA PRO A 404 12.54 8.65 -14.86
C PRO A 404 13.48 9.41 -13.93
N LYS A 405 13.26 10.72 -13.83
CA LYS A 405 14.06 11.59 -12.98
C LYS A 405 13.50 11.63 -11.56
N PHE A 406 14.24 11.07 -10.62
CA PHE A 406 13.88 11.01 -9.21
C PHE A 406 14.70 11.95 -8.35
N VAL A 407 14.14 12.33 -7.19
CA VAL A 407 14.91 13.00 -6.14
C VAL A 407 15.51 11.95 -5.20
N TYR A 408 16.77 12.12 -4.89
CA TYR A 408 17.51 11.23 -3.99
C TYR A 408 18.02 12.00 -2.78
N ARG A 409 17.99 11.34 -1.64
CA ARG A 409 18.66 11.83 -0.44
C ARG A 409 20.16 11.66 -0.65
N LYS A 410 20.91 12.73 -0.45
CA LYS A 410 22.38 12.74 -0.48
C LYS A 410 22.97 12.32 0.85
#